data_060fb67a8a44907447fccf467649de8b
#
_entry.id   060fb67a8a44907447fccf467649de8b
#
_cell.length_a   1.000
_cell.length_b   1.000
_cell.length_c   1.000
_cell.angle_alpha   90.00
_cell.angle_beta   90.00
_cell.angle_gamma   90.00
#
_symmetry.space_group_name_H-M   'P 1'
#
loop_
_entity.id
_entity.type
_entity.pdbx_description
1 polymer ?
#
loop_
_entity_poly.entity_id
_entity_poly.type
_entity_poly.pdbx_seq_one_letter_code
_entity_poly.pdbx_strand_id
1 'polypeptide(L)'
;TTIAETERWERLADELRNFHDVARFLRPSPGDVPRIDGLDLACLTLPLHDVVGGDHLAWVDFDRRYDLDARIAEAEKQERTEVSRNLRRLRKRAGVLVADASGHRVTDALVAAMLHQAFLLGVNYELDLFGEVTTHLFDNLNTRFYKTTAVNKFFTMIYGEISEGGKLRFLSAGHPPPAVFAREFGRFMKISE
;
A
#
# COMPACT_ATOMS: atom_id res chain seq x y z
N THR A 1 -40.20 18.71 -6.40
CA THR A 1 -39.20 17.95 -7.21
C THR A 1 -39.87 17.49 -8.48
N THR A 2 -39.33 17.85 -9.64
CA THR A 2 -39.84 17.40 -10.93
C THR A 2 -39.40 15.94 -11.19
N ILE A 3 -40.17 15.19 -12.03
CA ILE A 3 -39.81 13.81 -12.40
C ILE A 3 -38.38 13.73 -12.90
N ALA A 4 -37.93 14.69 -13.71
CA ALA A 4 -36.56 14.77 -14.22
C ALA A 4 -35.49 14.95 -13.12
N GLU A 5 -35.79 15.63 -12.03
CA GLU A 5 -34.89 15.75 -10.88
C GLU A 5 -34.78 14.42 -10.13
N THR A 6 -35.89 13.72 -9.95
CA THR A 6 -35.90 12.40 -9.30
C THR A 6 -35.06 11.40 -10.09
N GLU A 7 -35.27 11.30 -11.41
CA GLU A 7 -34.49 10.42 -12.29
C GLU A 7 -32.97 10.78 -12.29
N ARG A 8 -32.66 12.04 -12.15
CA ARG A 8 -31.25 12.49 -12.03
C ARG A 8 -30.62 12.03 -10.73
N TRP A 9 -31.36 12.14 -9.61
CA TRP A 9 -30.88 11.69 -8.30
C TRP A 9 -30.73 10.16 -8.23
N GLU A 10 -31.64 9.42 -8.83
CA GLU A 10 -31.54 7.96 -8.92
C GLU A 10 -30.29 7.52 -9.70
N ARG A 11 -30.03 8.12 -10.86
CA ARG A 11 -28.81 7.83 -11.64
C ARG A 11 -27.53 8.15 -10.85
N LEU A 12 -27.49 9.29 -10.19
CA LEU A 12 -26.32 9.68 -9.38
C LEU A 12 -26.11 8.69 -8.22
N ALA A 13 -27.18 8.25 -7.59
CA ALA A 13 -27.12 7.26 -6.52
C ALA A 13 -26.64 5.88 -7.04
N ASP A 14 -27.03 5.50 -8.26
CA ASP A 14 -26.57 4.27 -8.90
C ASP A 14 -25.05 4.35 -9.24
N GLU A 15 -24.61 5.46 -9.83
CA GLU A 15 -23.18 5.68 -10.10
C GLU A 15 -22.34 5.67 -8.83
N LEU A 16 -22.86 6.25 -7.75
CA LEU A 16 -22.18 6.24 -6.45
C LEU A 16 -22.10 4.80 -5.89
N ARG A 17 -23.16 4.01 -6.01
CA ARG A 17 -23.14 2.58 -5.62
C ARG A 17 -22.09 1.81 -6.41
N ASN A 18 -22.07 1.97 -7.73
CA ASN A 18 -21.09 1.32 -8.60
C ASN A 18 -19.64 1.71 -8.23
N PHE A 19 -19.40 2.99 -7.95
CA PHE A 19 -18.11 3.46 -7.47
C PHE A 19 -17.72 2.76 -6.15
N HIS A 20 -18.64 2.65 -5.22
CA HIS A 20 -18.43 1.98 -3.95
C HIS A 20 -18.08 0.49 -4.13
N ASP A 21 -18.75 -0.20 -5.03
CA ASP A 21 -18.47 -1.61 -5.31
C ASP A 21 -17.07 -1.80 -5.89
N VAL A 22 -16.64 -0.95 -6.82
CA VAL A 22 -15.27 -0.95 -7.35
C VAL A 22 -14.26 -0.65 -6.25
N ALA A 23 -14.53 0.35 -5.42
CA ALA A 23 -13.60 0.78 -4.37
C ALA A 23 -13.44 -0.27 -3.24
N ARG A 24 -14.42 -1.15 -3.04
CA ARG A 24 -14.29 -2.29 -2.10
C ARG A 24 -13.15 -3.23 -2.47
N PHE A 25 -12.84 -3.43 -3.75
CA PHE A 25 -11.73 -4.26 -4.21
C PHE A 25 -10.35 -3.70 -3.85
N LEU A 26 -10.28 -2.43 -3.45
CA LEU A 26 -9.04 -1.81 -3.00
C LEU A 26 -8.78 -2.02 -1.51
N ARG A 27 -9.76 -2.52 -0.77
CA ARG A 27 -9.59 -2.84 0.65
C ARG A 27 -8.87 -4.16 0.81
N PRO A 28 -7.95 -4.27 1.78
CA PRO A 28 -7.33 -5.55 2.07
C PRO A 28 -8.40 -6.55 2.55
N SER A 29 -8.40 -7.73 1.96
CA SER A 29 -9.19 -8.87 2.44
C SER A 29 -8.37 -9.71 3.43
N PRO A 30 -9.02 -10.55 4.26
CA PRO A 30 -8.28 -11.46 5.14
C PRO A 30 -7.29 -12.37 4.40
N GLY A 31 -7.55 -12.66 3.11
CA GLY A 31 -6.67 -13.45 2.26
C GLY A 31 -5.44 -12.69 1.75
N ASP A 32 -5.40 -11.37 1.87
CA ASP A 32 -4.27 -10.53 1.43
C ASP A 32 -3.18 -10.41 2.49
N VAL A 33 -3.49 -10.74 3.75
CA VAL A 33 -2.52 -10.67 4.85
C VAL A 33 -1.42 -11.71 4.61
N PRO A 34 -0.16 -11.29 4.48
CA PRO A 34 0.96 -12.21 4.27
C PRO A 34 1.13 -13.15 5.46
N ARG A 35 1.61 -14.36 5.18
CA ARG A 35 1.99 -15.33 6.21
C ARG A 35 3.51 -15.38 6.30
N ILE A 36 4.03 -14.95 7.44
CA ILE A 36 5.47 -14.95 7.73
C ILE A 36 5.70 -15.79 8.99
N ASP A 37 6.58 -16.73 8.93
CA ASP A 37 6.89 -17.61 10.07
C ASP A 37 7.35 -16.78 11.29
N GLY A 38 6.73 -17.06 12.43
CA GLY A 38 7.02 -16.38 13.69
C GLY A 38 6.37 -14.99 13.85
N LEU A 39 5.53 -14.56 12.91
CA LEU A 39 4.81 -13.29 12.96
C LEU A 39 3.30 -13.51 12.87
N ASP A 40 2.57 -12.82 13.73
CA ASP A 40 1.11 -12.69 13.66
C ASP A 40 0.76 -11.29 13.12
N LEU A 41 0.20 -11.24 11.93
CA LEU A 41 -0.12 -10.01 11.22
C LEU A 41 -1.64 -9.86 11.11
N ALA A 42 -2.13 -8.67 11.43
CA ALA A 42 -3.54 -8.32 11.27
C ALA A 42 -3.69 -6.88 10.79
N CYS A 43 -4.79 -6.60 10.11
CA CYS A 43 -5.16 -5.24 9.74
C CYS A 43 -6.65 -4.99 9.96
N LEU A 44 -6.98 -3.73 10.19
CA LEU A 44 -8.34 -3.25 10.31
C LEU A 44 -8.45 -1.90 9.63
N THR A 45 -9.40 -1.75 8.71
CA THR A 45 -9.78 -0.47 8.11
C THR A 45 -11.26 -0.21 8.37
N LEU A 46 -11.54 0.90 9.04
CA LEU A 46 -12.91 1.33 9.37
C LEU A 46 -13.18 2.67 8.69
N PRO A 47 -13.93 2.68 7.57
CA PRO A 47 -14.29 3.93 6.91
C PRO A 47 -15.33 4.70 7.72
N LEU A 48 -15.21 6.03 7.74
CA LEU A 48 -16.08 6.91 8.53
C LEU A 48 -17.54 6.87 8.08
N HIS A 49 -17.82 6.64 6.81
CA HIS A 49 -19.16 6.67 6.20
C HIS A 49 -19.47 5.40 5.40
N ASP A 50 -19.20 4.24 5.98
CA ASP A 50 -19.55 2.89 5.48
C ASP A 50 -18.94 2.44 4.15
N VAL A 51 -18.28 3.29 3.37
CA VAL A 51 -17.93 2.89 2.02
C VAL A 51 -16.46 2.97 1.69
N VAL A 52 -15.88 4.15 1.58
CA VAL A 52 -14.47 4.35 1.24
C VAL A 52 -14.01 5.70 1.79
N GLY A 53 -12.85 5.72 2.42
CA GLY A 53 -12.21 6.93 2.95
C GLY A 53 -10.93 7.27 2.21
N GLY A 54 -10.24 8.30 2.68
CA GLY A 54 -8.88 8.64 2.29
C GLY A 54 -7.85 7.64 2.81
N ASP A 55 -8.16 6.98 3.92
CA ASP A 55 -7.32 5.94 4.51
C ASP A 55 -7.20 4.73 3.59
N HIS A 56 -5.98 4.32 3.36
CA HIS A 56 -5.66 3.19 2.51
C HIS A 56 -4.61 2.29 3.13
N LEU A 57 -4.81 0.98 2.99
CA LEU A 57 -3.86 -0.04 3.41
C LEU A 57 -3.68 -1.06 2.28
N ALA A 58 -2.43 -1.39 1.97
CA ALA A 58 -2.10 -2.44 1.03
C ALA A 58 -1.03 -3.37 1.60
N TRP A 59 -1.30 -4.67 1.57
CA TRP A 59 -0.30 -5.70 1.85
C TRP A 59 0.48 -6.06 0.59
N VAL A 60 1.75 -6.32 0.75
CA VAL A 60 2.63 -6.85 -0.29
C VAL A 60 3.20 -8.18 0.19
N ASP A 61 2.54 -9.25 -0.21
CA ASP A 61 3.09 -10.61 -0.14
C ASP A 61 3.94 -10.80 -1.40
N PHE A 62 5.25 -10.67 -1.26
CA PHE A 62 6.16 -10.68 -2.40
C PHE A 62 6.18 -12.02 -3.11
N ASP A 63 6.17 -13.12 -2.36
CA ASP A 63 6.25 -14.46 -2.92
C ASP A 63 4.96 -14.85 -3.65
N ARG A 64 3.82 -14.46 -3.11
CA ARG A 64 2.50 -14.78 -3.68
C ARG A 64 2.11 -13.87 -4.83
N ARG A 65 2.48 -12.58 -4.77
CA ARG A 65 2.04 -11.56 -5.72
C ARG A 65 2.93 -11.44 -6.94
N TYR A 66 4.21 -11.72 -6.77
CA TYR A 66 5.21 -11.55 -7.82
C TYR A 66 5.92 -12.88 -8.06
N ASP A 67 6.01 -13.31 -9.30
CA ASP A 67 6.74 -14.53 -9.67
C ASP A 67 8.24 -14.37 -9.41
N LEU A 68 8.63 -14.58 -8.15
CA LEU A 68 10.03 -14.42 -7.72
C LEU A 68 10.94 -15.46 -8.37
N ASP A 69 10.44 -16.66 -8.69
CA ASP A 69 11.25 -17.69 -9.33
C ASP A 69 11.65 -17.28 -10.74
N ALA A 70 10.70 -16.84 -11.55
CA ALA A 70 10.99 -16.36 -12.90
C ALA A 70 11.93 -15.13 -12.88
N ARG A 71 11.73 -14.20 -11.94
CA ARG A 71 12.59 -13.02 -11.80
C ARG A 71 14.00 -13.36 -11.37
N ILE A 72 14.17 -14.28 -10.43
CA ILE A 72 15.49 -14.75 -9.99
C ILE A 72 16.22 -15.40 -11.16
N ALA A 73 15.55 -16.31 -11.89
CA ALA A 73 16.13 -16.98 -13.04
C ALA A 73 16.56 -15.99 -14.14
N GLU A 74 15.75 -14.98 -14.43
CA GLU A 74 16.10 -13.96 -15.41
C GLU A 74 17.26 -13.06 -14.94
N ALA A 75 17.28 -12.68 -13.66
CA ALA A 75 18.39 -11.92 -13.09
C ALA A 75 19.71 -12.70 -13.12
N GLU A 76 19.68 -14.01 -12.88
CA GLU A 76 20.84 -14.89 -12.97
C GLU A 76 21.34 -15.05 -14.39
N LYS A 77 20.43 -15.24 -15.35
CA LYS A 77 20.75 -15.28 -16.78
C LYS A 77 21.43 -14.01 -17.27
N GLN A 78 21.03 -12.85 -16.71
CA GLN A 78 21.61 -11.55 -17.00
C GLN A 78 22.85 -11.21 -16.13
N GLU A 79 23.35 -12.14 -15.34
CA GLU A 79 24.49 -11.96 -14.42
C GLU A 79 24.26 -10.84 -13.36
N ARG A 80 22.99 -10.49 -13.07
CA ARG A 80 22.60 -9.47 -12.10
C ARG A 80 22.54 -10.06 -10.68
N THR A 81 23.71 -10.44 -10.18
CA THR A 81 23.88 -11.20 -8.91
C THR A 81 23.26 -10.50 -7.71
N GLU A 82 23.34 -9.17 -7.64
CA GLU A 82 22.77 -8.41 -6.52
C GLU A 82 21.23 -8.45 -6.55
N VAL A 83 20.63 -8.27 -7.71
CA VAL A 83 19.18 -8.34 -7.91
C VAL A 83 18.66 -9.74 -7.53
N SER A 84 19.29 -10.79 -8.05
CA SER A 84 18.94 -12.18 -7.68
C SER A 84 19.00 -12.41 -6.18
N ARG A 85 20.06 -11.94 -5.51
CA ARG A 85 20.24 -12.05 -4.06
C ARG A 85 19.13 -11.29 -3.28
N ASN A 86 18.78 -10.08 -3.71
CA ASN A 86 17.72 -9.27 -3.09
C ASN A 86 16.35 -9.95 -3.25
N LEU A 87 16.01 -10.42 -4.46
CA LEU A 87 14.78 -11.16 -4.73
C LEU A 87 14.63 -12.41 -3.84
N ARG A 88 15.72 -13.18 -3.64
CA ARG A 88 15.70 -14.33 -2.74
C ARG A 88 15.35 -13.95 -1.29
N ARG A 89 15.79 -12.78 -0.83
CA ARG A 89 15.49 -12.29 0.52
C ARG A 89 14.02 -11.87 0.68
N LEU A 90 13.37 -11.47 -0.40
CA LEU A 90 11.96 -11.05 -0.36
C LEU A 90 11.00 -12.20 -0.06
N ARG A 91 11.36 -13.44 -0.33
CA ARG A 91 10.54 -14.61 0.02
C ARG A 91 10.21 -14.72 1.51
N LYS A 92 11.04 -14.09 2.34
CA LYS A 92 10.92 -14.09 3.81
C LYS A 92 10.53 -12.72 4.36
N ARG A 93 9.87 -11.91 3.54
CA ARG A 93 9.42 -10.58 3.89
C ARG A 93 8.00 -10.33 3.44
N ALA A 94 7.33 -9.49 4.19
CA ALA A 94 6.07 -8.87 3.79
C ALA A 94 6.21 -7.36 3.80
N GLY A 95 5.58 -6.71 2.84
CA GLY A 95 5.43 -5.26 2.80
C GLY A 95 4.04 -4.83 3.27
N VAL A 96 3.96 -3.65 3.85
CA VAL A 96 2.70 -2.97 4.17
C VAL A 96 2.81 -1.50 3.84
N LEU A 97 1.85 -0.99 3.08
CA LEU A 97 1.64 0.44 2.85
C LEU A 97 0.42 0.86 3.65
N VAL A 98 0.57 1.90 4.46
CA VAL A 98 -0.54 2.64 5.07
C VAL A 98 -0.45 4.07 4.57
N ALA A 99 -1.54 4.61 4.08
CA ALA A 99 -1.61 5.97 3.56
C ALA A 99 -2.92 6.64 3.98
N ASP A 100 -2.89 7.95 4.11
CA ASP A 100 -4.04 8.78 4.41
C ASP A 100 -4.08 9.96 3.43
N ALA A 101 -5.09 9.97 2.56
CA ALA A 101 -5.34 11.05 1.62
C ALA A 101 -6.14 12.16 2.31
N SER A 102 -5.75 13.42 2.06
CA SER A 102 -6.37 14.60 2.67
C SER A 102 -7.85 14.72 2.34
N GLY A 103 -8.73 14.33 3.28
CA GLY A 103 -10.18 14.44 3.17
C GLY A 103 -10.90 13.08 3.29
N HIS A 104 -12.23 13.14 3.23
CA HIS A 104 -13.10 11.97 3.44
C HIS A 104 -14.20 11.85 2.37
N ARG A 105 -14.00 12.49 1.22
CA ARG A 105 -14.94 12.50 0.11
C ARG A 105 -14.62 11.39 -0.90
N VAL A 106 -15.54 11.14 -1.81
CA VAL A 106 -15.37 10.20 -2.94
C VAL A 106 -14.10 10.51 -3.76
N THR A 107 -13.76 11.79 -3.93
CA THR A 107 -12.54 12.22 -4.62
C THR A 107 -11.27 11.79 -3.88
N ASP A 108 -11.31 11.68 -2.56
CA ASP A 108 -10.15 11.28 -1.76
C ASP A 108 -9.92 9.76 -1.85
N ALA A 109 -11.02 9.01 -1.91
CA ALA A 109 -10.97 7.58 -2.22
C ALA A 109 -10.40 7.31 -3.62
N LEU A 110 -10.66 8.19 -4.61
CA LEU A 110 -10.05 8.08 -5.93
C LEU A 110 -8.53 8.31 -5.88
N VAL A 111 -8.08 9.29 -5.09
CA VAL A 111 -6.64 9.51 -4.87
C VAL A 111 -5.98 8.29 -4.21
N ALA A 112 -6.64 7.69 -3.21
CA ALA A 112 -6.17 6.46 -2.58
C ALA A 112 -6.10 5.28 -3.59
N ALA A 113 -7.09 5.16 -4.48
CA ALA A 113 -7.09 4.16 -5.55
C ALA A 113 -5.93 4.36 -6.54
N MET A 114 -5.69 5.59 -6.94
CA MET A 114 -4.56 5.95 -7.81
C MET A 114 -3.22 5.61 -7.15
N LEU A 115 -3.07 5.93 -5.85
CA LEU A 115 -1.88 5.58 -5.08
C LEU A 115 -1.68 4.07 -5.02
N HIS A 116 -2.75 3.31 -4.75
CA HIS A 116 -2.69 1.84 -4.69
C HIS A 116 -2.11 1.25 -5.98
N GLN A 117 -2.67 1.62 -7.13
CA GLN A 117 -2.23 1.09 -8.40
C GLN A 117 -0.82 1.56 -8.78
N ALA A 118 -0.51 2.83 -8.57
CA ALA A 118 0.82 3.38 -8.83
C ALA A 118 1.89 2.73 -7.94
N PHE A 119 1.58 2.48 -6.67
CA PHE A 119 2.47 1.80 -5.74
C PHE A 119 2.74 0.36 -6.17
N LEU A 120 1.71 -0.45 -6.42
CA LEU A 120 1.89 -1.86 -6.81
C LEU A 120 2.63 -2.01 -8.14
N LEU A 121 2.32 -1.14 -9.12
CA LEU A 121 3.05 -1.11 -10.38
C LEU A 121 4.51 -0.67 -10.17
N GLY A 122 4.73 0.33 -9.33
CA GLY A 122 6.06 0.78 -8.95
C GLY A 122 6.87 -0.32 -8.28
N VAL A 123 6.30 -1.06 -7.32
CA VAL A 123 6.95 -2.23 -6.72
C VAL A 123 7.37 -3.23 -7.80
N ASN A 124 6.49 -3.51 -8.77
CA ASN A 124 6.82 -4.42 -9.87
C ASN A 124 8.10 -4.01 -10.62
N TYR A 125 8.24 -2.72 -10.94
CA TYR A 125 9.44 -2.19 -11.59
C TYR A 125 10.67 -2.18 -10.67
N GLU A 126 10.51 -1.86 -9.40
CA GLU A 126 11.61 -1.89 -8.43
C GLU A 126 12.19 -3.31 -8.28
N LEU A 127 11.32 -4.33 -8.29
CA LEU A 127 11.76 -5.73 -8.25
C LEU A 127 12.55 -6.11 -9.50
N ASP A 128 12.15 -5.63 -10.68
CA ASP A 128 12.89 -5.87 -11.92
C ASP A 128 14.25 -5.16 -11.95
N LEU A 129 14.30 -3.93 -11.42
CA LEU A 129 15.51 -3.10 -11.48
C LEU A 129 16.50 -3.41 -10.36
N PHE A 130 16.02 -3.57 -9.13
CA PHE A 130 16.85 -3.63 -7.92
C PHE A 130 16.69 -4.92 -7.12
N GLY A 131 15.64 -5.71 -7.41
CA GLY A 131 15.29 -6.90 -6.65
C GLY A 131 14.73 -6.61 -5.26
N GLU A 132 14.46 -5.34 -4.95
CA GLU A 132 13.86 -4.88 -3.69
C GLU A 132 13.15 -3.54 -3.88
N VAL A 133 12.31 -3.15 -2.93
CA VAL A 133 11.69 -1.82 -2.91
C VAL A 133 12.67 -0.82 -2.33
N THR A 134 12.98 0.23 -3.10
CA THR A 134 13.92 1.29 -2.73
C THR A 134 13.20 2.62 -2.49
N THR A 135 13.93 3.62 -1.98
CA THR A 135 13.40 4.99 -1.82
C THR A 135 13.02 5.65 -3.14
N HIS A 136 13.64 5.21 -4.24
CA HIS A 136 13.36 5.71 -5.58
C HIS A 136 11.88 5.58 -5.99
N LEU A 137 11.20 4.50 -5.58
CA LEU A 137 9.76 4.36 -5.76
C LEU A 137 8.98 5.54 -5.15
N PHE A 138 9.32 5.90 -3.93
CA PHE A 138 8.60 6.94 -3.17
C PHE A 138 8.87 8.34 -3.71
N ASP A 139 10.08 8.61 -4.16
CA ASP A 139 10.43 9.85 -4.87
C ASP A 139 9.63 9.98 -6.18
N ASN A 140 9.49 8.89 -6.92
CA ASN A 140 8.70 8.85 -8.14
C ASN A 140 7.20 9.05 -7.87
N LEU A 141 6.66 8.39 -6.84
CA LEU A 141 5.27 8.58 -6.41
C LEU A 141 5.03 10.04 -6.02
N ASN A 142 5.87 10.62 -5.17
CA ASN A 142 5.76 12.00 -4.75
C ASN A 142 5.78 12.96 -5.95
N THR A 143 6.75 12.79 -6.85
CA THR A 143 6.87 13.63 -8.06
C THR A 143 5.63 13.51 -8.95
N ARG A 144 5.12 12.30 -9.12
CA ARG A 144 3.95 12.03 -9.97
C ARG A 144 2.70 12.67 -9.41
N PHE A 145 2.43 12.45 -8.12
CA PHE A 145 1.25 12.99 -7.46
C PHE A 145 1.31 14.52 -7.35
N TYR A 146 2.47 15.10 -7.03
CA TYR A 146 2.64 16.55 -7.01
C TYR A 146 2.27 17.22 -8.35
N LYS A 147 2.55 16.58 -9.48
CA LYS A 147 2.26 17.11 -10.81
C LYS A 147 0.83 16.87 -11.28
N THR A 148 0.14 15.88 -10.74
CA THR A 148 -1.13 15.40 -11.29
C THR A 148 -2.34 15.57 -10.38
N THR A 149 -2.13 15.82 -9.09
CA THR A 149 -3.21 16.07 -8.13
C THR A 149 -3.54 17.55 -8.03
N ALA A 150 -4.79 17.86 -7.64
CA ALA A 150 -5.20 19.22 -7.38
C ALA A 150 -4.36 19.84 -6.25
N VAL A 151 -4.10 21.15 -6.31
CA VAL A 151 -3.20 21.91 -5.42
C VAL A 151 -3.45 21.69 -3.92
N ASN A 152 -4.67 21.32 -3.54
CA ASN A 152 -5.09 21.11 -2.15
C ASN A 152 -5.24 19.62 -1.77
N LYS A 153 -4.75 18.69 -2.61
CA LYS A 153 -4.79 17.25 -2.35
C LYS A 153 -3.39 16.74 -2.11
N PHE A 154 -3.20 16.10 -0.97
CA PHE A 154 -1.97 15.41 -0.60
C PHE A 154 -2.32 14.12 0.13
N PHE A 155 -1.35 13.27 0.33
CA PHE A 155 -1.45 12.12 1.21
C PHE A 155 -0.19 12.00 2.05
N THR A 156 -0.36 11.45 3.23
CA THR A 156 0.74 10.95 4.04
C THR A 156 0.82 9.45 3.89
N MET A 157 2.00 8.88 3.98
CA MET A 157 2.13 7.42 3.91
C MET A 157 3.30 6.91 4.74
N ILE A 158 3.18 5.66 5.15
CA ILE A 158 4.26 4.86 5.68
C ILE A 158 4.30 3.54 4.93
N TYR A 159 5.49 3.15 4.50
CA TYR A 159 5.75 1.84 3.94
C TYR A 159 6.69 1.09 4.86
N GLY A 160 6.34 -0.12 5.25
CA GLY A 160 7.14 -0.98 6.09
C GLY A 160 7.37 -2.35 5.46
N GLU A 161 8.54 -2.94 5.70
CA GLU A 161 8.80 -4.34 5.41
C GLU A 161 9.21 -5.05 6.68
N ILE A 162 8.55 -6.17 6.94
CA ILE A 162 8.86 -7.03 8.08
C ILE A 162 9.39 -8.38 7.56
N SER A 163 10.46 -8.88 8.17
CA SER A 163 11.07 -10.17 7.83
C SER A 163 10.75 -11.23 8.86
N GLU A 164 10.91 -12.51 8.49
CA GLU A 164 10.76 -13.69 9.32
C GLU A 164 11.48 -13.59 10.69
N GLY A 165 12.62 -12.88 10.75
CA GLY A 165 13.32 -12.61 12.00
C GLY A 165 12.79 -11.44 12.82
N GLY A 166 11.61 -10.89 12.48
CA GLY A 166 10.99 -9.74 13.17
C GLY A 166 11.66 -8.40 12.90
N LYS A 167 12.61 -8.33 11.97
CA LYS A 167 13.25 -7.07 11.59
C LYS A 167 12.31 -6.24 10.75
N LEU A 168 11.95 -5.06 11.25
CA LEU A 168 11.16 -4.05 10.56
C LEU A 168 12.10 -2.98 9.97
N ARG A 169 11.95 -2.69 8.67
CA ARG A 169 12.44 -1.45 8.05
C ARG A 169 11.24 -0.64 7.56
N PHE A 170 11.29 0.66 7.65
CA PHE A 170 10.20 1.49 7.16
C PHE A 170 10.70 2.83 6.61
N LEU A 171 9.85 3.44 5.79
CA LEU A 171 9.96 4.79 5.29
C LEU A 171 8.66 5.52 5.61
N SER A 172 8.75 6.72 6.16
CA SER A 172 7.59 7.59 6.38
C SER A 172 7.69 8.83 5.51
N ALA A 173 6.59 9.16 4.85
CA ALA A 173 6.38 10.40 4.11
C ALA A 173 5.24 11.19 4.78
N GLY A 174 5.59 11.94 5.82
CA GLY A 174 4.66 12.76 6.58
C GLY A 174 3.65 11.99 7.44
N HIS A 175 3.75 10.66 7.53
CA HIS A 175 2.85 9.82 8.32
C HIS A 175 3.48 9.53 9.71
N PRO A 176 2.68 9.36 10.78
CA PRO A 176 3.19 8.99 12.09
C PRO A 176 4.04 7.71 12.05
N PRO A 177 5.16 7.64 12.77
CA PRO A 177 5.98 6.43 12.81
C PRO A 177 5.24 5.26 13.49
N PRO A 178 5.67 4.00 13.25
CA PRO A 178 5.08 2.85 13.91
C PRO A 178 5.27 2.92 15.44
N ALA A 179 4.26 2.50 16.19
CA ALA A 179 4.39 2.32 17.63
C ALA A 179 4.83 0.88 17.94
N VAL A 180 5.92 0.70 18.65
CA VAL A 180 6.45 -0.60 19.04
C VAL A 180 6.30 -0.79 20.54
N PHE A 181 5.52 -1.78 20.95
CA PHE A 181 5.39 -2.18 22.34
C PHE A 181 6.23 -3.42 22.63
N ALA A 182 7.20 -3.29 23.51
CA ALA A 182 8.03 -4.40 23.96
C ALA A 182 7.42 -5.06 25.20
N ARG A 183 6.91 -6.28 25.06
CA ARG A 183 6.30 -7.04 26.18
C ARG A 183 7.28 -7.28 27.32
N GLU A 184 8.55 -7.54 27.00
CA GLU A 184 9.60 -7.76 27.98
C GLU A 184 9.76 -6.58 28.95
N PHE A 185 9.61 -5.35 28.45
CA PHE A 185 9.77 -4.12 29.24
C PHE A 185 8.43 -3.49 29.64
N GLY A 186 7.30 -4.03 29.18
CA GLY A 186 5.96 -3.51 29.47
C GLY A 186 5.72 -2.07 29.01
N ARG A 187 6.43 -1.60 27.97
CA ARG A 187 6.37 -0.20 27.51
C ARG A 187 6.55 -0.05 26.00
N PHE A 188 6.10 1.09 25.49
CA PHE A 188 6.42 1.50 24.14
C PHE A 188 7.91 1.87 24.02
N MET A 189 8.52 1.41 22.96
CA MET A 189 9.90 1.71 22.61
C MET A 189 9.95 2.91 21.67
N LYS A 190 10.94 3.77 21.87
CA LYS A 190 11.24 4.83 20.91
C LYS A 190 11.96 4.20 19.72
N ILE A 191 11.41 4.40 18.50
CA ILE A 191 12.10 4.04 17.27
C ILE A 191 13.06 5.18 16.96
N SER A 192 14.34 4.88 16.80
CA SER A 192 15.32 5.85 16.28
C SER A 192 15.21 5.86 14.76
N GLU A 193 15.10 7.03 14.18
CA GLU A 193 15.27 7.27 12.76
C GLU A 193 16.71 6.98 12.30
#